data_13e0a29333b4fae6eb27e17457f3ef44
#
_entry.id   13e0a29333b4fae6eb27e17457f3ef44
#
_cell.length_a   1.000
_cell.length_b   1.000
_cell.length_c   1.000
_cell.angle_alpha   90.00
_cell.angle_beta   90.00
_cell.angle_gamma   90.00
#
_symmetry.space_group_name_H-M   'P 1'
#
loop_
_entity.id
_entity.type
_entity.pdbx_description
1 polymer ?
#
loop_
_entity_poly.entity_id
_entity_poly.type
_entity_poly.pdbx_seq_one_letter_code
_entity_poly.pdbx_strand_id
1 'polypeptide(L)'
;NGVKRVAGEEWMVRDAGAYLPGVDEQIVATYKAVILTEQTAVHVIALKSFQDQLGKMRKNGEEYLITLDDMEAFIPDVYEHIQGIIEIITLTSRQYCVVLNPVGEDGKPQLGHKKLVKGEKSFFLQPGEHLEEGILNVFVLGEDEGLVLRSLEHYQDDTVNPPVERLPGDRWMLKGPKEYTPPVEVEVLATRKAIPLHENEGIYVRNTKTGAVRAIIGHTYMLGEDEELWEKQMNAMVRSLLDKNRDVNADRGEWLNPQRAARNKSKAQDQAVIENNEDELTACKVVTFQVPNNAAVQIYDYKSKKSRVCFGPDLVMLDPDEEFTQISLSAGKPKKPNMIRSLALLLGPDFCSDIINVETADHARLQLQLSYNWHFDTNNTKAEEAGKLFCVPDFIGDMCKAIGNV
;
A
#
# COMPACT_ATOMS: atom_id res chain seq x y z
N ASN A 1 54.39 48.10 -18.18
CA ASN A 1 53.11 48.75 -18.48
C ASN A 1 52.94 49.93 -17.50
N GLY A 2 53.19 51.17 -17.87
CA GLY A 2 53.26 52.40 -17.08
C GLY A 2 51.97 52.80 -16.27
N VAL A 3 51.26 51.85 -15.72
CA VAL A 3 50.09 52.10 -14.87
C VAL A 3 50.60 52.36 -13.43
N LYS A 4 50.27 53.52 -12.87
CA LYS A 4 50.58 53.82 -11.46
C LYS A 4 49.62 53.05 -10.58
N ARG A 5 50.18 52.27 -9.65
CA ARG A 5 49.46 51.50 -8.64
C ARG A 5 49.52 52.14 -7.28
N VAL A 6 48.50 51.95 -6.47
CA VAL A 6 48.42 52.49 -5.10
C VAL A 6 48.77 51.39 -4.11
N ALA A 7 49.36 51.75 -2.98
CA ALA A 7 49.70 50.78 -1.93
C ALA A 7 48.46 50.01 -1.47
N GLY A 8 48.53 48.68 -1.48
CA GLY A 8 47.42 47.76 -1.15
C GLY A 8 46.46 47.46 -2.34
N GLU A 9 46.78 47.96 -3.55
CA GLU A 9 46.03 47.62 -4.75
C GLU A 9 46.43 46.22 -5.24
N GLU A 10 45.46 45.36 -5.49
CA GLU A 10 45.64 44.02 -6.04
C GLU A 10 45.25 44.06 -7.54
N TRP A 11 46.02 43.35 -8.36
CA TRP A 11 45.73 43.20 -9.79
C TRP A 11 46.16 41.83 -10.32
N MET A 12 45.59 41.44 -11.44
CA MET A 12 45.88 40.18 -12.09
C MET A 12 46.86 40.39 -13.27
N VAL A 13 47.87 39.52 -13.34
CA VAL A 13 48.76 39.44 -14.50
C VAL A 13 48.41 38.18 -15.29
N ARG A 14 47.99 38.37 -16.54
CA ARG A 14 47.55 37.29 -17.45
C ARG A 14 48.46 37.08 -18.65
N ASP A 15 49.54 37.89 -18.76
CA ASP A 15 50.44 37.80 -19.87
C ASP A 15 51.24 36.48 -19.81
N ALA A 16 51.36 35.83 -20.97
CA ALA A 16 52.12 34.60 -21.12
C ALA A 16 53.61 34.93 -21.00
N GLY A 17 54.33 34.28 -20.05
CA GLY A 17 55.77 34.43 -19.89
C GLY A 17 56.20 34.42 -18.41
N ALA A 18 57.45 34.69 -18.19
CA ALA A 18 58.01 34.81 -16.83
C ALA A 18 57.73 36.22 -16.29
N TYR A 19 57.06 36.30 -15.14
CA TYR A 19 56.82 37.53 -14.40
C TYR A 19 57.83 37.68 -13.26
N LEU A 20 58.54 38.75 -13.23
CA LEU A 20 59.44 39.10 -12.15
C LEU A 20 58.80 40.26 -11.35
N PRO A 21 58.38 40.06 -10.10
CA PRO A 21 57.79 41.14 -9.28
C PRO A 21 58.78 42.21 -9.01
N GLY A 22 58.38 43.51 -8.99
CA GLY A 22 59.13 44.62 -8.63
C GLY A 22 59.50 44.69 -7.11
N VAL A 23 60.27 45.69 -6.70
CA VAL A 23 60.67 45.79 -5.30
C VAL A 23 59.49 46.08 -4.36
N ASP A 24 58.45 46.75 -4.88
CA ASP A 24 57.22 47.13 -4.13
C ASP A 24 56.06 46.25 -4.43
N GLU A 25 56.28 45.05 -5.06
CA GLU A 25 55.26 44.11 -5.44
C GLU A 25 55.45 42.78 -4.71
N GLN A 26 54.34 42.20 -4.32
CA GLN A 26 54.30 40.88 -3.71
C GLN A 26 53.29 39.99 -4.47
N ILE A 27 53.69 38.76 -4.80
CA ILE A 27 52.76 37.77 -5.33
C ILE A 27 51.90 37.24 -4.19
N VAL A 28 50.61 37.53 -4.24
CA VAL A 28 49.63 37.08 -3.23
C VAL A 28 49.19 35.66 -3.51
N ALA A 29 48.85 35.34 -4.75
CA ALA A 29 48.38 34.01 -5.15
C ALA A 29 48.64 33.74 -6.65
N THR A 30 48.64 32.47 -7.03
CA THR A 30 48.68 32.03 -8.42
C THR A 30 47.42 31.20 -8.71
N TYR A 31 46.69 31.56 -9.73
CA TYR A 31 45.49 30.86 -10.15
C TYR A 31 45.77 30.06 -11.44
N LYS A 32 45.17 28.86 -11.51
CA LYS A 32 45.15 28.08 -12.73
C LYS A 32 43.83 28.33 -13.45
N ALA A 33 43.85 28.34 -14.78
CA ALA A 33 42.64 28.42 -15.57
C ALA A 33 41.77 27.18 -15.35
N VAL A 34 40.50 27.40 -15.12
CA VAL A 34 39.49 26.34 -15.13
C VAL A 34 39.01 26.20 -16.57
N ILE A 35 39.21 25.02 -17.17
CA ILE A 35 38.74 24.71 -18.53
C ILE A 35 37.27 24.37 -18.42
N LEU A 36 36.46 25.09 -19.21
CA LEU A 36 35.01 24.87 -19.30
C LEU A 36 34.71 23.92 -20.44
N THR A 37 33.73 23.06 -20.20
CA THR A 37 33.18 22.10 -21.16
C THR A 37 31.67 22.27 -21.25
N GLU A 38 31.04 21.64 -22.23
CA GLU A 38 29.57 21.63 -22.35
C GLU A 38 28.88 21.05 -21.09
N GLN A 39 29.62 20.28 -20.29
CA GLN A 39 29.08 19.60 -19.11
C GLN A 39 29.40 20.33 -17.79
N THR A 40 30.23 21.38 -17.80
CA THR A 40 30.70 22.06 -16.60
C THR A 40 30.58 23.57 -16.70
N ALA A 41 30.09 24.18 -15.63
CA ALA A 41 30.06 25.61 -15.44
C ALA A 41 30.75 26.00 -14.13
N VAL A 42 31.30 27.21 -14.04
CA VAL A 42 31.93 27.71 -12.84
C VAL A 42 30.95 28.65 -12.11
N HIS A 43 30.75 28.40 -10.83
CA HIS A 43 29.99 29.26 -9.95
C HIS A 43 30.92 30.27 -9.31
N VAL A 44 30.68 31.54 -9.58
CA VAL A 44 31.52 32.67 -9.15
C VAL A 44 30.72 33.64 -8.29
N ILE A 45 31.34 34.17 -7.26
CA ILE A 45 30.79 35.27 -6.44
C ILE A 45 31.64 36.52 -6.59
N ALA A 46 31.01 37.66 -6.78
CA ALA A 46 31.68 38.97 -6.82
C ALA A 46 31.91 39.49 -5.39
N LEU A 47 33.17 39.68 -5.00
CA LEU A 47 33.55 40.22 -3.69
C LEU A 47 33.41 41.73 -3.58
N LYS A 48 33.43 42.46 -4.70
CA LYS A 48 33.22 43.92 -4.82
C LYS A 48 32.44 44.20 -6.11
N SER A 49 31.93 45.43 -6.22
CA SER A 49 31.36 45.89 -7.49
C SER A 49 32.45 46.23 -8.47
N PHE A 50 32.46 45.57 -9.64
CA PHE A 50 33.49 45.74 -10.69
C PHE A 50 32.89 45.38 -12.06
N GLN A 51 33.64 45.67 -13.10
CA GLN A 51 33.29 45.22 -14.45
C GLN A 51 34.03 43.92 -14.73
N ASP A 52 33.28 42.87 -15.01
CA ASP A 52 33.80 41.52 -15.31
C ASP A 52 34.52 41.47 -16.68
N GLN A 53 35.14 40.32 -16.97
CA GLN A 53 35.84 40.09 -18.24
C GLN A 53 34.91 40.08 -19.46
N LEU A 54 33.60 39.89 -19.25
CA LEU A 54 32.56 39.93 -20.27
C LEU A 54 32.00 41.35 -20.47
N GLY A 55 32.49 42.33 -19.74
CA GLY A 55 32.04 43.71 -19.79
C GLY A 55 30.77 44.00 -19.00
N LYS A 56 30.26 43.04 -18.21
CA LYS A 56 29.05 43.22 -17.37
C LYS A 56 29.47 43.83 -16.01
N MET A 57 28.66 44.77 -15.53
CA MET A 57 28.83 45.33 -14.18
C MET A 57 28.26 44.36 -13.15
N ARG A 58 29.15 43.83 -12.31
CA ARG A 58 28.80 42.96 -11.19
C ARG A 58 28.67 43.74 -9.91
N LYS A 59 27.74 43.35 -9.05
CA LYS A 59 27.52 43.95 -7.75
C LYS A 59 28.21 43.12 -6.67
N ASN A 60 28.61 43.76 -5.57
CA ASN A 60 29.11 43.05 -4.42
C ASN A 60 28.14 42.00 -3.91
N GLY A 61 28.58 40.75 -3.76
CA GLY A 61 27.78 39.61 -3.33
C GLY A 61 26.92 38.99 -4.45
N GLU A 62 27.05 39.41 -5.70
CA GLU A 62 26.36 38.82 -6.84
C GLU A 62 27.01 37.47 -7.17
N GLU A 63 26.14 36.44 -7.23
CA GLU A 63 26.53 35.09 -7.64
C GLU A 63 26.10 34.86 -9.10
N TYR A 64 26.96 34.26 -9.90
CA TYR A 64 26.67 33.98 -11.31
C TYR A 64 27.44 32.78 -11.84
N LEU A 65 26.97 32.25 -12.96
CA LEU A 65 27.64 31.17 -13.65
C LEU A 65 28.41 31.70 -14.85
N ILE A 66 29.54 31.05 -15.12
CA ILE A 66 30.29 31.18 -16.36
C ILE A 66 30.28 29.82 -17.05
N THR A 67 29.80 29.82 -18.27
CA THR A 67 29.64 28.63 -19.11
C THR A 67 30.59 28.64 -20.28
N LEU A 68 30.66 27.54 -21.05
CA LEU A 68 31.45 27.46 -22.27
C LEU A 68 31.02 28.50 -23.32
N ASP A 69 29.71 28.89 -23.32
CA ASP A 69 29.21 29.94 -24.23
C ASP A 69 29.82 31.32 -23.94
N ASP A 70 30.22 31.56 -22.71
CA ASP A 70 30.86 32.80 -22.30
C ASP A 70 32.39 32.79 -22.61
N MET A 71 33.08 31.71 -22.28
CA MET A 71 34.52 31.52 -22.52
C MET A 71 34.98 30.06 -22.38
N GLU A 72 36.06 29.67 -23.06
CA GLU A 72 36.59 28.31 -23.02
C GLU A 72 37.40 28.03 -21.75
N ALA A 73 38.07 29.05 -21.19
CA ALA A 73 38.90 28.95 -20.00
C ALA A 73 38.71 30.17 -19.10
N PHE A 74 38.36 29.93 -17.87
CA PHE A 74 38.10 30.97 -16.89
C PHE A 74 39.24 31.08 -15.88
N ILE A 75 39.74 32.31 -15.69
CA ILE A 75 40.66 32.68 -14.61
C ILE A 75 39.98 33.75 -13.78
N PRO A 76 39.72 33.54 -12.48
CA PRO A 76 39.07 34.53 -11.63
C PRO A 76 39.85 35.82 -11.57
N ASP A 77 39.14 36.94 -11.55
CA ASP A 77 39.78 38.25 -11.32
C ASP A 77 39.97 38.46 -9.80
N VAL A 78 40.65 39.54 -9.44
CA VAL A 78 40.96 39.91 -8.04
C VAL A 78 39.71 40.02 -7.17
N TYR A 79 38.57 40.39 -7.76
CA TYR A 79 37.30 40.56 -7.07
C TYR A 79 36.29 39.41 -7.30
N GLU A 80 36.78 38.30 -7.86
CA GLU A 80 36.00 37.11 -8.12
C GLU A 80 36.50 35.94 -7.23
N HIS A 81 35.58 35.22 -6.69
CA HIS A 81 35.87 34.00 -5.95
C HIS A 81 35.08 32.82 -6.55
N ILE A 82 35.78 31.74 -6.89
CA ILE A 82 35.18 30.53 -7.37
C ILE A 82 34.60 29.75 -6.17
N GLN A 83 33.29 29.59 -6.12
CA GLN A 83 32.63 28.76 -5.12
C GLN A 83 32.73 27.27 -5.47
N GLY A 84 32.61 26.91 -6.74
CA GLY A 84 32.69 25.54 -7.19
C GLY A 84 32.45 25.37 -8.67
N ILE A 85 32.57 24.14 -9.12
CA ILE A 85 32.23 23.72 -10.49
C ILE A 85 30.88 23.01 -10.41
N ILE A 86 29.94 23.44 -11.23
CA ILE A 86 28.61 22.88 -11.34
C ILE A 86 28.55 22.00 -12.59
N GLU A 87 28.04 20.79 -12.45
CA GLU A 87 27.80 19.88 -13.56
C GLU A 87 26.41 20.11 -14.16
N ILE A 88 26.28 19.88 -15.47
CA ILE A 88 25.02 20.01 -16.20
C ILE A 88 24.07 18.90 -15.77
N ILE A 89 22.81 19.28 -15.55
CA ILE A 89 21.73 18.32 -15.31
C ILE A 89 21.11 17.99 -16.65
N THR A 90 21.13 16.70 -17.03
CA THR A 90 20.52 16.21 -18.25
C THR A 90 19.33 15.30 -17.91
N LEU A 91 18.18 15.66 -18.42
CA LEU A 91 16.94 14.88 -18.30
C LEU A 91 16.68 14.12 -19.58
N THR A 92 16.33 12.85 -19.46
CA THR A 92 15.82 12.03 -20.57
C THR A 92 14.32 12.28 -20.79
N SER A 93 13.76 11.74 -21.88
CA SER A 93 12.31 11.88 -22.19
C SER A 93 11.38 11.38 -21.08
N ARG A 94 11.84 10.44 -20.25
CA ARG A 94 11.08 9.83 -19.16
C ARG A 94 11.52 10.30 -17.78
N GLN A 95 12.18 11.43 -17.70
CA GLN A 95 12.63 12.03 -16.44
C GLN A 95 12.09 13.44 -16.29
N TYR A 96 11.92 13.85 -15.05
CA TYR A 96 11.56 15.20 -14.67
C TYR A 96 12.25 15.58 -13.36
N CYS A 97 12.30 16.86 -13.08
CA CYS A 97 12.74 17.36 -11.80
C CYS A 97 11.94 18.61 -11.41
N VAL A 98 11.89 18.88 -10.11
CA VAL A 98 11.29 20.10 -9.57
C VAL A 98 12.41 20.99 -9.05
N VAL A 99 12.52 22.17 -9.65
CA VAL A 99 13.51 23.19 -9.24
C VAL A 99 12.84 24.12 -8.23
N LEU A 100 13.45 24.22 -7.06
CA LEU A 100 13.08 25.17 -6.00
C LEU A 100 13.76 26.50 -6.22
N ASN A 101 13.04 27.58 -5.91
CA ASN A 101 13.52 28.96 -6.02
C ASN A 101 14.05 29.31 -7.43
N PRO A 102 13.29 29.02 -8.52
CA PRO A 102 13.76 29.27 -9.87
C PRO A 102 14.16 30.72 -10.03
N VAL A 103 15.22 30.98 -10.78
CA VAL A 103 15.65 32.34 -11.11
C VAL A 103 14.72 32.92 -12.16
N GLY A 104 14.14 34.09 -11.85
CA GLY A 104 13.28 34.80 -12.75
C GLY A 104 14.05 35.53 -13.86
N GLU A 105 13.32 36.18 -14.77
CA GLU A 105 13.91 36.98 -15.84
C GLU A 105 14.76 38.15 -15.31
N ASP A 106 14.50 38.59 -14.07
CA ASP A 106 15.25 39.62 -13.36
C ASP A 106 16.61 39.12 -12.80
N GLY A 107 16.97 37.84 -13.03
CA GLY A 107 18.20 37.24 -12.53
C GLY A 107 18.20 37.00 -10.99
N LYS A 108 17.05 37.06 -10.33
CA LYS A 108 16.90 36.83 -8.90
C LYS A 108 16.14 35.55 -8.60
N PRO A 109 16.52 34.80 -7.56
CA PRO A 109 15.79 33.61 -7.16
C PRO A 109 14.40 34.01 -6.60
N GLN A 110 13.35 33.36 -7.10
CA GLN A 110 11.97 33.50 -6.63
C GLN A 110 11.75 32.56 -5.46
N LEU A 111 12.02 33.05 -4.26
CA LEU A 111 11.96 32.25 -3.03
C LEU A 111 10.58 31.67 -2.81
N GLY A 112 10.52 30.34 -2.55
CA GLY A 112 9.29 29.60 -2.30
C GLY A 112 8.54 29.16 -3.55
N HIS A 113 8.95 29.57 -4.75
CA HIS A 113 8.38 29.06 -5.99
C HIS A 113 9.01 27.74 -6.42
N LYS A 114 8.21 26.93 -7.09
CA LYS A 114 8.63 25.65 -7.67
C LYS A 114 8.41 25.67 -9.18
N LYS A 115 9.33 25.08 -9.92
CA LYS A 115 9.25 24.97 -11.39
C LYS A 115 9.47 23.53 -11.80
N LEU A 116 8.48 22.97 -12.49
CA LEU A 116 8.60 21.63 -13.09
C LEU A 116 9.38 21.73 -14.41
N VAL A 117 10.45 20.95 -14.50
CA VAL A 117 11.21 20.75 -15.74
C VAL A 117 11.06 19.29 -16.16
N LYS A 118 10.56 19.07 -17.37
CA LYS A 118 10.32 17.74 -17.94
C LYS A 118 10.80 17.64 -19.39
N GLY A 119 11.03 16.43 -19.82
CA GLY A 119 11.43 16.12 -21.19
C GLY A 119 12.94 16.15 -21.39
N GLU A 120 13.37 15.99 -22.63
CA GLU A 120 14.77 16.01 -23.03
C GLU A 120 15.33 17.43 -22.93
N LYS A 121 15.95 17.75 -21.80
CA LYS A 121 16.57 19.04 -21.54
C LYS A 121 17.86 18.88 -20.76
N SER A 122 18.83 19.71 -21.11
CA SER A 122 20.08 19.88 -20.37
C SER A 122 20.16 21.33 -19.89
N PHE A 123 20.45 21.54 -18.61
CA PHE A 123 20.55 22.88 -18.03
C PHE A 123 21.47 22.89 -16.82
N PHE A 124 21.99 24.05 -16.49
CA PHE A 124 22.70 24.29 -15.25
C PHE A 124 21.76 24.92 -14.22
N LEU A 125 21.85 24.46 -12.97
CA LEU A 125 21.20 25.14 -11.85
C LEU A 125 21.84 26.50 -11.64
N GLN A 126 21.01 27.53 -11.64
CA GLN A 126 21.44 28.89 -11.36
C GLN A 126 21.74 29.05 -9.86
N PRO A 127 22.59 30.02 -9.48
CA PRO A 127 22.85 30.31 -8.07
C PRO A 127 21.55 30.56 -7.29
N GLY A 128 21.36 29.79 -6.20
CA GLY A 128 20.14 29.83 -5.38
C GLY A 128 19.05 28.85 -5.79
N GLU A 129 19.17 28.17 -6.92
CA GLU A 129 18.28 27.09 -7.33
C GLU A 129 18.71 25.75 -6.71
N HIS A 130 17.75 24.95 -6.31
CA HIS A 130 17.97 23.59 -5.79
C HIS A 130 16.97 22.62 -6.38
N LEU A 131 17.34 21.35 -6.50
CA LEU A 131 16.38 20.28 -6.80
C LEU A 131 15.69 19.84 -5.51
N GLU A 132 14.36 19.67 -5.54
CA GLU A 132 13.56 19.23 -4.38
C GLU A 132 13.90 17.78 -3.99
N GLU A 133 13.82 16.85 -4.92
CA GLU A 133 14.05 15.42 -4.70
C GLU A 133 15.07 14.82 -5.70
N GLY A 134 15.77 15.68 -6.45
CA GLY A 134 16.67 15.25 -7.51
C GLY A 134 15.94 14.95 -8.83
N ILE A 135 16.49 14.01 -9.60
CA ILE A 135 15.91 13.59 -10.88
C ILE A 135 14.95 12.42 -10.62
N LEU A 136 13.69 12.60 -10.98
CA LEU A 136 12.62 11.62 -10.82
C LEU A 136 12.22 11.02 -12.17
N ASN A 137 11.76 9.78 -12.14
CA ASN A 137 11.22 9.13 -13.33
C ASN A 137 9.73 9.41 -13.47
N VAL A 138 9.26 9.55 -14.71
CA VAL A 138 7.83 9.64 -15.05
C VAL A 138 7.13 8.34 -14.64
N PHE A 139 5.95 8.46 -14.05
CA PHE A 139 5.13 7.30 -13.72
C PHE A 139 4.56 6.68 -15.00
N VAL A 140 4.92 5.43 -15.27
CA VAL A 140 4.38 4.63 -16.37
C VAL A 140 3.46 3.59 -15.75
N LEU A 141 2.17 3.76 -15.95
CA LEU A 141 1.13 2.90 -15.38
C LEU A 141 0.72 1.83 -16.40
N GLY A 142 0.68 0.58 -15.94
CA GLY A 142 0.07 -0.54 -16.67
C GLY A 142 -1.46 -0.52 -16.58
N GLU A 143 -2.12 -1.48 -17.23
CA GLU A 143 -3.58 -1.63 -17.18
C GLU A 143 -4.09 -1.91 -15.74
N ASP A 144 -3.29 -2.63 -14.95
CA ASP A 144 -3.62 -3.04 -13.59
C ASP A 144 -3.03 -2.11 -12.51
N GLU A 145 -2.58 -0.92 -12.90
CA GLU A 145 -1.95 0.03 -11.98
C GLU A 145 -2.68 1.36 -11.96
N GLY A 146 -2.63 2.03 -10.82
CA GLY A 146 -3.19 3.36 -10.64
C GLY A 146 -2.42 4.17 -9.61
N LEU A 147 -2.50 5.48 -9.72
CA LEU A 147 -1.92 6.42 -8.76
C LEU A 147 -3.04 7.08 -7.96
N VAL A 148 -2.86 7.14 -6.66
CA VAL A 148 -3.68 7.97 -5.78
C VAL A 148 -2.98 9.32 -5.63
N LEU A 149 -3.65 10.36 -6.05
CA LEU A 149 -3.16 11.73 -6.12
C LEU A 149 -3.89 12.61 -5.11
N ARG A 150 -3.20 13.64 -4.62
CA ARG A 150 -3.76 14.67 -3.75
C ARG A 150 -3.37 16.05 -4.28
N SER A 151 -4.34 16.95 -4.37
CA SER A 151 -4.07 18.34 -4.66
C SER A 151 -3.52 19.04 -3.41
N LEU A 152 -2.41 19.74 -3.54
CA LEU A 152 -1.84 20.60 -2.51
C LEU A 152 -2.40 22.01 -2.59
N GLU A 153 -2.60 22.50 -3.81
CA GLU A 153 -3.09 23.82 -4.12
C GLU A 153 -4.28 23.74 -5.08
N HIS A 154 -4.96 24.86 -5.26
CA HIS A 154 -6.02 24.99 -6.24
C HIS A 154 -5.41 24.99 -7.64
N TYR A 155 -5.81 24.04 -8.49
CA TYR A 155 -5.38 24.01 -9.88
C TYR A 155 -6.44 23.38 -10.80
N GLN A 156 -6.29 23.64 -12.10
CA GLN A 156 -7.14 23.06 -13.12
C GLN A 156 -6.48 21.81 -13.70
N ASP A 157 -7.16 20.69 -13.57
CA ASP A 157 -6.69 19.39 -14.09
C ASP A 157 -7.11 19.23 -15.56
N ASP A 158 -6.21 19.58 -16.46
CA ASP A 158 -6.42 19.46 -17.90
C ASP A 158 -6.17 18.02 -18.43
N THR A 159 -5.78 17.09 -17.57
CA THR A 159 -5.54 15.68 -17.98
C THR A 159 -6.83 14.91 -18.17
N VAL A 160 -7.95 15.43 -17.74
CA VAL A 160 -9.30 14.87 -17.83
C VAL A 160 -10.17 15.72 -18.75
N ASN A 161 -10.96 15.10 -19.62
CA ASN A 161 -11.96 15.77 -20.45
C ASN A 161 -13.38 15.51 -19.90
N PRO A 162 -14.15 16.54 -19.49
CA PRO A 162 -13.79 17.96 -19.42
C PRO A 162 -12.79 18.27 -18.29
N PRO A 163 -12.05 19.42 -18.37
CA PRO A 163 -11.14 19.85 -17.31
C PRO A 163 -11.85 19.96 -15.98
N VAL A 164 -11.24 19.46 -14.92
CA VAL A 164 -11.79 19.44 -13.57
C VAL A 164 -11.00 20.38 -12.68
N GLU A 165 -11.71 21.25 -11.98
CA GLU A 165 -11.12 22.10 -10.96
C GLU A 165 -10.89 21.32 -9.68
N ARG A 166 -9.63 21.28 -9.19
CA ARG A 166 -9.22 20.57 -7.98
C ARG A 166 -8.98 21.56 -6.85
N LEU A 167 -9.59 21.26 -5.71
CA LEU A 167 -9.41 22.04 -4.49
C LEU A 167 -8.29 21.43 -3.62
N PRO A 168 -7.62 22.26 -2.77
CA PRO A 168 -6.62 21.76 -1.85
C PRO A 168 -7.18 20.64 -0.96
N GLY A 169 -6.48 19.50 -0.93
CA GLY A 169 -6.89 18.31 -0.18
C GLY A 169 -7.75 17.31 -0.94
N ASP A 170 -8.22 17.64 -2.15
CA ASP A 170 -8.94 16.69 -3.00
C ASP A 170 -8.05 15.49 -3.34
N ARG A 171 -8.64 14.30 -3.25
CA ARG A 171 -8.00 13.04 -3.64
C ARG A 171 -8.72 12.45 -4.83
N TRP A 172 -7.95 11.89 -5.76
CA TRP A 172 -8.51 11.16 -6.89
C TRP A 172 -7.55 10.07 -7.33
N MET A 173 -8.05 9.15 -8.12
CA MET A 173 -7.26 8.07 -8.70
C MET A 173 -7.10 8.26 -10.20
N LEU A 174 -5.87 8.16 -10.67
CA LEU A 174 -5.52 8.05 -12.07
C LEU A 174 -5.23 6.59 -12.41
N LYS A 175 -6.04 5.99 -13.30
CA LYS A 175 -5.87 4.60 -13.74
C LYS A 175 -5.07 4.55 -15.04
N GLY A 176 -4.24 3.50 -15.19
CA GLY A 176 -3.55 3.20 -16.44
C GLY A 176 -4.46 2.58 -17.52
N PRO A 177 -3.93 2.34 -18.73
CA PRO A 177 -2.54 2.57 -19.11
C PRO A 177 -2.28 4.05 -19.45
N LYS A 178 -1.31 4.68 -18.80
CA LYS A 178 -0.99 6.10 -19.02
C LYS A 178 0.42 6.44 -18.51
N GLU A 179 1.11 7.35 -19.18
CA GLU A 179 2.29 8.04 -18.64
C GLU A 179 1.83 9.32 -17.92
N TYR A 180 2.32 9.52 -16.71
CA TYR A 180 1.94 10.66 -15.89
C TYR A 180 3.15 11.31 -15.23
N THR A 181 3.24 12.63 -15.37
CA THR A 181 4.19 13.47 -14.64
C THR A 181 3.39 14.38 -13.73
N PRO A 182 3.52 14.25 -12.40
CA PRO A 182 2.78 15.08 -11.46
C PRO A 182 3.18 16.55 -11.64
N PRO A 183 2.22 17.47 -11.77
CA PRO A 183 2.48 18.89 -11.67
C PRO A 183 2.88 19.27 -10.24
N VAL A 184 3.40 20.47 -10.05
CA VAL A 184 3.92 20.96 -8.75
C VAL A 184 2.84 21.00 -7.67
N GLU A 185 1.60 21.21 -8.08
CA GLU A 185 0.42 21.33 -7.21
C GLU A 185 -0.13 19.97 -6.75
N VAL A 186 0.43 18.86 -7.26
CA VAL A 186 -0.08 17.51 -7.02
C VAL A 186 0.98 16.63 -6.36
N GLU A 187 0.57 15.98 -5.28
CA GLU A 187 1.37 14.98 -4.58
C GLU A 187 0.87 13.57 -4.91
N VAL A 188 1.79 12.66 -5.16
CA VAL A 188 1.50 11.24 -5.35
C VAL A 188 1.52 10.55 -3.98
N LEU A 189 0.35 10.13 -3.49
CA LEU A 189 0.22 9.49 -2.17
C LEU A 189 0.65 8.02 -2.21
N ALA A 190 0.19 7.28 -3.22
CA ALA A 190 0.47 5.85 -3.33
C ALA A 190 0.26 5.34 -4.77
N THR A 191 0.97 4.29 -5.10
CA THR A 191 0.69 3.48 -6.29
C THR A 191 -0.17 2.30 -5.87
N ARG A 192 -1.30 2.10 -6.56
CA ARG A 192 -2.23 0.99 -6.34
C ARG A 192 -2.07 -0.03 -7.47
N LYS A 193 -2.14 -1.31 -7.10
CA LYS A 193 -2.24 -2.41 -8.06
C LYS A 193 -3.59 -3.07 -7.93
N ALA A 194 -4.13 -3.52 -9.05
CA ALA A 194 -5.36 -4.31 -9.04
C ALA A 194 -5.11 -5.66 -8.36
N ILE A 195 -6.04 -6.05 -7.49
CA ILE A 195 -6.02 -7.32 -6.78
C ILE A 195 -6.81 -8.32 -7.62
N PRO A 196 -6.18 -9.36 -8.19
CA PRO A 196 -6.89 -10.39 -8.91
C PRO A 196 -7.67 -11.26 -7.93
N LEU A 197 -8.95 -11.45 -8.15
CA LEU A 197 -9.82 -12.32 -7.36
C LEU A 197 -10.45 -13.36 -8.27
N HIS A 198 -10.42 -14.63 -7.84
CA HIS A 198 -11.14 -15.72 -8.50
C HIS A 198 -12.63 -15.66 -8.16
N GLU A 199 -13.45 -16.39 -8.91
CA GLU A 199 -14.93 -16.45 -8.71
C GLU A 199 -15.32 -16.78 -7.26
N ASN A 200 -14.51 -17.59 -6.57
CA ASN A 200 -14.76 -18.05 -5.21
C ASN A 200 -13.91 -17.28 -4.16
N GLU A 201 -13.31 -16.19 -4.55
CA GLU A 201 -12.51 -15.32 -3.67
C GLU A 201 -13.10 -13.93 -3.61
N GLY A 202 -12.90 -13.29 -2.49
CA GLY A 202 -13.30 -11.91 -2.28
C GLY A 202 -12.45 -11.22 -1.24
N ILE A 203 -12.60 -9.91 -1.17
CA ILE A 203 -11.95 -9.05 -0.18
C ILE A 203 -13.00 -8.13 0.45
N TYR A 204 -12.77 -7.77 1.71
CA TYR A 204 -13.54 -6.71 2.35
C TYR A 204 -12.86 -5.37 2.15
N VAL A 205 -13.64 -4.39 1.74
CA VAL A 205 -13.19 -3.02 1.46
C VAL A 205 -14.01 -2.05 2.31
N ARG A 206 -13.31 -1.17 3.00
CA ARG A 206 -13.89 -0.09 3.80
C ARG A 206 -13.68 1.24 3.11
N ASN A 207 -14.72 2.04 3.01
CA ASN A 207 -14.61 3.43 2.58
C ASN A 207 -14.24 4.30 3.79
N THR A 208 -13.13 5.00 3.73
CA THR A 208 -12.60 5.82 4.83
C THR A 208 -13.44 7.06 5.13
N LYS A 209 -14.14 7.61 4.12
CA LYS A 209 -15.02 8.79 4.31
C LYS A 209 -16.36 8.44 4.91
N THR A 210 -16.99 7.37 4.43
CA THR A 210 -18.35 6.98 4.87
C THR A 210 -18.35 5.96 5.99
N GLY A 211 -17.23 5.26 6.20
CA GLY A 211 -17.12 4.13 7.12
C GLY A 211 -17.84 2.86 6.64
N ALA A 212 -18.47 2.88 5.48
CA ALA A 212 -19.18 1.74 4.94
C ALA A 212 -18.20 0.63 4.50
N VAL A 213 -18.51 -0.61 4.89
CA VAL A 213 -17.74 -1.80 4.51
C VAL A 213 -18.57 -2.61 3.52
N ARG A 214 -17.91 -3.15 2.49
CA ARG A 214 -18.53 -4.01 1.48
C ARG A 214 -17.62 -5.17 1.12
N ALA A 215 -18.19 -6.27 0.69
CA ALA A 215 -17.46 -7.39 0.12
C ALA A 215 -17.42 -7.24 -1.42
N ILE A 216 -16.24 -7.47 -1.99
CA ILE A 216 -15.98 -7.53 -3.43
C ILE A 216 -15.61 -8.96 -3.76
N ILE A 217 -16.38 -9.60 -4.64
CA ILE A 217 -16.26 -11.03 -4.93
C ILE A 217 -16.16 -11.25 -6.44
N GLY A 218 -15.31 -12.18 -6.85
CA GLY A 218 -15.33 -12.79 -8.18
C GLY A 218 -14.80 -11.95 -9.34
N HIS A 219 -14.15 -10.83 -9.08
CA HIS A 219 -13.55 -10.03 -10.15
C HIS A 219 -12.33 -9.24 -9.64
N THR A 220 -11.40 -8.97 -10.55
CA THR A 220 -10.25 -8.12 -10.27
C THR A 220 -10.70 -6.75 -9.79
N TYR A 221 -10.17 -6.30 -8.66
CA TYR A 221 -10.56 -5.05 -8.05
C TYR A 221 -9.37 -4.16 -7.71
N MET A 222 -9.46 -2.89 -8.03
CA MET A 222 -8.50 -1.86 -7.63
C MET A 222 -9.14 -0.95 -6.59
N LEU A 223 -8.51 -0.84 -5.42
CA LEU A 223 -8.97 0.03 -4.32
C LEU A 223 -9.04 1.48 -4.78
N GLY A 224 -10.17 2.13 -4.54
CA GLY A 224 -10.39 3.54 -4.82
C GLY A 224 -9.53 4.47 -3.95
N GLU A 225 -9.60 5.79 -4.23
CA GLU A 225 -8.83 6.82 -3.51
C GLU A 225 -9.12 6.87 -2.02
N ASP A 226 -10.36 6.60 -1.64
CA ASP A 226 -10.83 6.63 -0.24
C ASP A 226 -11.14 5.23 0.31
N GLU A 227 -10.57 4.19 -0.30
CA GLU A 227 -10.81 2.81 0.09
C GLU A 227 -9.56 2.17 0.68
N GLU A 228 -9.78 1.34 1.68
CA GLU A 228 -8.77 0.53 2.34
C GLU A 228 -9.24 -0.92 2.50
N LEU A 229 -8.30 -1.85 2.60
CA LEU A 229 -8.60 -3.23 2.96
C LEU A 229 -9.09 -3.27 4.41
N TRP A 230 -10.09 -4.11 4.67
CA TRP A 230 -10.65 -4.24 6.00
C TRP A 230 -10.68 -5.71 6.43
N GLU A 231 -10.19 -5.99 7.64
CA GLU A 231 -10.21 -7.32 8.23
C GLU A 231 -11.50 -7.51 9.03
N LYS A 232 -12.24 -8.58 8.71
CA LYS A 232 -13.43 -8.97 9.47
C LYS A 232 -13.01 -9.61 10.79
N GLN A 233 -13.39 -8.97 11.89
CA GLN A 233 -13.22 -9.55 13.22
C GLN A 233 -14.24 -10.67 13.43
N MET A 234 -13.75 -11.86 13.70
CA MET A 234 -14.59 -13.02 14.00
C MET A 234 -14.30 -13.53 15.41
N ASN A 235 -15.31 -14.20 16.00
CA ASN A 235 -15.12 -14.92 17.25
C ASN A 235 -14.01 -15.99 17.07
N ALA A 236 -13.08 -16.05 18.03
CA ALA A 236 -11.96 -17.00 18.02
C ALA A 236 -12.42 -18.46 17.85
N MET A 237 -13.59 -18.80 18.40
CA MET A 237 -14.18 -20.13 18.27
C MET A 237 -14.62 -20.42 16.83
N VAL A 238 -15.28 -19.45 16.18
CA VAL A 238 -15.71 -19.61 14.76
C VAL A 238 -14.48 -19.72 13.85
N ARG A 239 -13.43 -18.91 14.09
CA ARG A 239 -12.17 -19.00 13.36
C ARG A 239 -11.54 -20.40 13.49
N SER A 240 -11.49 -20.96 14.71
CA SER A 240 -10.93 -22.31 14.91
C SER A 240 -11.75 -23.41 14.23
N LEU A 241 -13.07 -23.24 14.10
CA LEU A 241 -13.93 -24.19 13.39
C LEU A 241 -13.79 -24.10 11.87
N LEU A 242 -13.56 -22.89 11.34
CA LEU A 242 -13.27 -22.65 9.93
C LEU A 242 -11.92 -23.27 9.55
N ASP A 243 -10.90 -23.08 10.36
CA ASP A 243 -9.56 -23.64 10.12
C ASP A 243 -9.57 -25.17 10.14
N LYS A 244 -10.28 -25.77 11.08
CA LYS A 244 -10.46 -27.25 11.12
C LYS A 244 -11.14 -27.80 9.87
N ASN A 245 -12.10 -27.08 9.30
CA ASN A 245 -12.76 -27.52 8.07
C ASN A 245 -11.91 -27.33 6.80
N ARG A 246 -10.96 -26.39 6.81
CA ARG A 246 -9.97 -26.27 5.73
C ARG A 246 -8.99 -27.42 5.70
N ASP A 247 -8.69 -28.01 6.85
CA ASP A 247 -7.66 -29.04 7.04
C ASP A 247 -8.19 -30.47 7.06
N VAL A 248 -9.40 -30.75 6.59
CA VAL A 248 -9.94 -32.13 6.55
C VAL A 248 -9.02 -33.12 5.80
N ASN A 249 -8.16 -32.62 4.91
CA ASN A 249 -7.12 -33.40 4.25
C ASN A 249 -5.76 -33.40 4.99
N ALA A 250 -5.49 -32.43 5.84
CA ALA A 250 -4.26 -32.36 6.63
C ALA A 250 -4.26 -33.39 7.75
N ASP A 251 -5.37 -33.60 8.45
CA ASP A 251 -5.51 -34.60 9.49
C ASP A 251 -5.27 -36.05 8.99
N ARG A 252 -5.63 -36.35 7.75
CA ARG A 252 -5.32 -37.67 7.14
C ARG A 252 -3.84 -37.83 6.82
N GLY A 253 -3.10 -36.75 6.58
CA GLY A 253 -1.68 -36.75 6.25
C GLY A 253 -0.76 -36.84 7.49
N GLU A 254 -1.14 -36.26 8.61
CA GLU A 254 -0.34 -36.23 9.84
C GLU A 254 -0.30 -37.60 10.53
N TRP A 255 -1.38 -38.37 10.47
CA TRP A 255 -1.42 -39.73 11.01
C TRP A 255 -0.53 -40.73 10.24
N LEU A 256 -0.21 -40.42 8.97
CA LEU A 256 0.56 -41.28 8.09
C LEU A 256 2.07 -40.96 8.05
N ASN A 257 2.51 -39.74 8.45
CA ASN A 257 3.93 -39.37 8.43
C ASN A 257 4.30 -38.20 9.35
N PRO A 258 4.54 -38.44 10.65
CA PRO A 258 4.93 -37.36 11.59
C PRO A 258 6.30 -36.74 11.29
N GLN A 259 7.13 -37.37 10.44
CA GLN A 259 8.44 -36.81 10.05
C GLN A 259 8.38 -35.77 8.92
N ARG A 260 7.27 -35.65 8.18
CA ARG A 260 7.10 -34.62 7.14
C ARG A 260 6.69 -33.25 7.69
N ALA A 261 5.96 -33.24 8.80
CA ALA A 261 5.53 -31.98 9.47
C ALA A 261 6.72 -31.24 10.08
N ALA A 262 7.74 -31.92 10.57
CA ALA A 262 8.96 -31.32 11.13
C ALA A 262 9.86 -30.65 10.06
N ARG A 263 9.79 -31.12 8.79
CA ARG A 263 10.65 -30.63 7.71
C ARG A 263 10.15 -29.36 7.04
N ASN A 264 8.86 -29.07 7.15
CA ASN A 264 8.25 -27.84 6.61
C ASN A 264 8.41 -26.63 7.54
N LYS A 265 8.65 -26.86 8.85
CA LYS A 265 8.92 -25.75 9.80
C LYS A 265 10.33 -25.16 9.68
N SER A 266 11.29 -25.88 9.10
CA SER A 266 12.67 -25.38 8.95
C SER A 266 12.94 -24.59 7.67
N LYS A 267 12.01 -24.53 6.71
CA LYS A 267 12.13 -23.72 5.47
C LYS A 267 11.48 -22.33 5.55
N ALA A 268 10.77 -22.04 6.64
CA ALA A 268 10.03 -20.78 6.82
C ALA A 268 10.88 -19.61 7.35
N GLN A 269 12.18 -19.81 7.60
CA GLN A 269 13.02 -18.79 8.23
C GLN A 269 13.81 -17.88 7.27
N ASP A 270 13.86 -18.18 5.98
CA ASP A 270 14.69 -17.42 5.01
C ASP A 270 13.88 -16.52 4.03
N GLN A 271 12.57 -16.35 4.20
CA GLN A 271 11.70 -15.56 3.30
C GLN A 271 11.05 -14.33 3.95
N ALA A 272 11.59 -13.80 5.01
CA ALA A 272 10.94 -12.81 5.87
C ALA A 272 10.83 -11.36 5.32
N VAL A 273 11.11 -11.08 4.06
CA VAL A 273 11.10 -9.68 3.53
C VAL A 273 10.01 -9.42 2.47
N ILE A 274 9.36 -10.43 1.92
CA ILE A 274 8.28 -10.28 0.93
C ILE A 274 6.88 -10.56 1.52
N GLU A 275 6.81 -11.09 2.73
CA GLU A 275 5.60 -11.64 3.36
C GLU A 275 4.58 -10.60 3.85
N ASN A 276 4.96 -9.34 4.11
CA ASN A 276 4.06 -8.38 4.77
C ASN A 276 2.82 -7.97 3.95
N ASN A 277 2.88 -7.99 2.62
CA ASN A 277 1.73 -7.61 1.79
C ASN A 277 0.78 -8.78 1.51
N GLU A 278 1.28 -10.02 1.45
CA GLU A 278 0.46 -11.21 1.24
C GLU A 278 -0.31 -11.60 2.51
N ASP A 279 0.28 -11.38 3.68
CA ASP A 279 -0.36 -11.63 4.98
C ASP A 279 -1.52 -10.67 5.24
N GLU A 280 -1.36 -9.37 4.95
CA GLU A 280 -2.45 -8.39 5.05
C GLU A 280 -3.59 -8.71 4.09
N LEU A 281 -3.28 -9.05 2.84
CA LEU A 281 -4.29 -9.42 1.87
C LEU A 281 -5.04 -10.69 2.30
N THR A 282 -4.32 -11.67 2.88
CA THR A 282 -4.91 -12.91 3.36
C THR A 282 -5.85 -12.67 4.53
N ALA A 283 -5.53 -11.76 5.43
CA ALA A 283 -6.37 -11.37 6.57
C ALA A 283 -7.66 -10.66 6.15
N CYS A 284 -7.62 -9.89 5.04
CA CYS A 284 -8.76 -9.13 4.52
C CYS A 284 -9.63 -9.92 3.53
N LYS A 285 -9.31 -11.19 3.25
CA LYS A 285 -10.13 -12.05 2.40
C LYS A 285 -11.52 -12.27 2.99
N VAL A 286 -12.53 -12.36 2.09
CA VAL A 286 -13.89 -12.71 2.48
C VAL A 286 -13.90 -14.10 3.10
N VAL A 287 -14.58 -14.19 4.24
CA VAL A 287 -14.74 -15.46 4.96
C VAL A 287 -15.62 -16.38 4.16
N THR A 288 -15.06 -17.50 3.73
CA THR A 288 -15.74 -18.51 2.93
C THR A 288 -15.92 -19.80 3.72
N PHE A 289 -17.05 -20.46 3.56
CA PHE A 289 -17.34 -21.76 4.14
C PHE A 289 -18.01 -22.67 3.11
N GLN A 290 -17.39 -23.81 2.85
CA GLN A 290 -17.97 -24.83 2.00
C GLN A 290 -18.95 -25.69 2.81
N VAL A 291 -20.22 -25.53 2.55
CA VAL A 291 -21.27 -26.33 3.21
C VAL A 291 -21.21 -27.76 2.69
N PRO A 292 -20.99 -28.76 3.58
CA PRO A 292 -20.96 -30.16 3.15
C PRO A 292 -22.31 -30.63 2.57
N ASN A 293 -22.24 -31.67 1.76
CA ASN A 293 -23.46 -32.34 1.30
C ASN A 293 -24.27 -32.82 2.52
N ASN A 294 -25.61 -32.71 2.43
CA ASN A 294 -26.53 -33.10 3.51
C ASN A 294 -26.33 -32.34 4.84
N ALA A 295 -25.88 -31.11 4.74
CA ALA A 295 -25.73 -30.22 5.90
C ALA A 295 -26.39 -28.86 5.60
N ALA A 296 -26.67 -28.12 6.64
CA ALA A 296 -27.17 -26.74 6.57
C ALA A 296 -26.36 -25.83 7.48
N VAL A 297 -26.22 -24.58 7.09
CA VAL A 297 -25.54 -23.54 7.85
C VAL A 297 -26.47 -22.36 8.02
N GLN A 298 -26.58 -21.82 9.21
CA GLN A 298 -27.31 -20.58 9.44
C GLN A 298 -26.34 -19.41 9.58
N ILE A 299 -26.69 -18.34 8.89
CA ILE A 299 -26.00 -17.07 8.91
C ILE A 299 -26.96 -16.01 9.43
N TYR A 300 -26.49 -15.20 10.34
CA TYR A 300 -27.24 -14.11 10.94
C TYR A 300 -26.65 -12.77 10.52
N ASP A 301 -27.48 -11.90 9.95
CA ASP A 301 -27.13 -10.51 9.63
C ASP A 301 -27.58 -9.60 10.77
N TYR A 302 -26.63 -9.01 11.48
CA TYR A 302 -26.88 -8.13 12.62
C TYR A 302 -27.46 -6.78 12.22
N LYS A 303 -27.23 -6.34 10.99
CA LYS A 303 -27.73 -5.07 10.50
C LYS A 303 -29.20 -5.14 10.11
N SER A 304 -29.57 -6.14 9.32
CA SER A 304 -30.97 -6.36 8.94
C SER A 304 -31.77 -7.13 9.98
N LYS A 305 -31.11 -7.74 10.98
CA LYS A 305 -31.69 -8.62 12.00
C LYS A 305 -32.44 -9.81 11.42
N LYS A 306 -31.91 -10.34 10.31
CA LYS A 306 -32.46 -11.50 9.61
C LYS A 306 -31.47 -12.65 9.61
N SER A 307 -32.01 -13.87 9.60
CA SER A 307 -31.19 -15.06 9.39
C SER A 307 -31.49 -15.67 8.03
N ARG A 308 -30.47 -16.21 7.39
CA ARG A 308 -30.59 -17.06 6.20
C ARG A 308 -29.97 -18.42 6.45
N VAL A 309 -30.56 -19.46 5.87
CA VAL A 309 -30.03 -20.83 5.95
C VAL A 309 -29.61 -21.27 4.56
N CYS A 310 -28.38 -21.75 4.46
CA CYS A 310 -27.82 -22.31 3.24
C CYS A 310 -27.70 -23.83 3.39
N PHE A 311 -28.21 -24.53 2.39
CA PHE A 311 -28.19 -26.02 2.32
C PHE A 311 -27.01 -26.44 1.42
N GLY A 312 -26.30 -27.49 1.82
CA GLY A 312 -25.20 -28.01 1.02
C GLY A 312 -25.65 -28.97 -0.10
N PRO A 313 -24.79 -29.23 -1.11
CA PRO A 313 -23.45 -28.63 -1.24
C PRO A 313 -23.50 -27.19 -1.78
N ASP A 314 -22.90 -26.25 -1.10
CA ASP A 314 -22.85 -24.84 -1.51
C ASP A 314 -21.62 -24.15 -0.95
N LEU A 315 -21.19 -23.04 -1.57
CA LEU A 315 -20.13 -22.19 -1.07
C LEU A 315 -20.73 -20.88 -0.52
N VAL A 316 -20.63 -20.71 0.77
CA VAL A 316 -21.11 -19.51 1.45
C VAL A 316 -19.98 -18.51 1.60
N MET A 317 -20.24 -17.29 1.20
CA MET A 317 -19.40 -16.11 1.44
C MET A 317 -20.14 -15.16 2.38
N LEU A 318 -19.46 -14.70 3.42
CA LEU A 318 -20.08 -13.81 4.40
C LEU A 318 -20.01 -12.36 3.94
N ASP A 319 -21.09 -11.63 4.10
CA ASP A 319 -21.08 -10.18 4.07
C ASP A 319 -20.41 -9.57 5.34
N PRO A 320 -19.99 -8.31 5.31
CA PRO A 320 -19.34 -7.67 6.46
C PRO A 320 -20.14 -7.75 7.76
N ASP A 321 -21.46 -7.62 7.67
CA ASP A 321 -22.38 -7.58 8.82
C ASP A 321 -22.96 -8.97 9.19
N GLU A 322 -22.54 -10.04 8.48
CA GLU A 322 -23.02 -11.40 8.70
C GLU A 322 -22.09 -12.22 9.58
N GLU A 323 -22.64 -13.11 10.40
CA GLU A 323 -21.91 -14.07 11.20
C GLU A 323 -22.53 -15.47 11.13
N PHE A 324 -21.70 -16.50 11.30
CA PHE A 324 -22.19 -17.89 11.42
C PHE A 324 -22.82 -18.14 12.79
N THR A 325 -23.98 -18.78 12.78
CA THR A 325 -24.58 -19.33 13.99
C THR A 325 -23.79 -20.58 14.42
N GLN A 326 -23.30 -20.56 15.63
CA GLN A 326 -22.57 -21.68 16.22
C GLN A 326 -23.55 -22.67 16.86
N ILE A 327 -23.38 -23.95 16.52
CA ILE A 327 -24.15 -25.06 17.09
C ILE A 327 -23.28 -25.73 18.16
N SER A 328 -23.93 -26.06 19.29
CA SER A 328 -23.30 -26.77 20.40
C SER A 328 -24.14 -27.98 20.78
N LEU A 329 -23.64 -29.18 20.49
CA LEU A 329 -24.38 -30.43 20.64
C LEU A 329 -23.83 -31.29 21.78
N SER A 330 -24.72 -32.08 22.39
CA SER A 330 -24.37 -33.11 23.37
C SER A 330 -23.71 -34.33 22.71
N ALA A 331 -22.71 -34.87 23.37
CA ALA A 331 -22.02 -36.11 22.96
C ALA A 331 -21.63 -36.97 24.16
N GLY A 332 -21.10 -38.16 23.88
CA GLY A 332 -20.69 -39.13 24.90
C GLY A 332 -21.80 -40.11 25.30
N LYS A 333 -21.53 -40.98 26.26
CA LYS A 333 -22.41 -42.02 26.83
C LYS A 333 -22.15 -42.07 28.31
N PRO A 334 -23.01 -41.57 29.22
CA PRO A 334 -24.24 -40.80 28.94
C PRO A 334 -23.95 -39.46 28.27
N LYS A 335 -24.96 -38.84 27.68
CA LYS A 335 -24.84 -37.54 26.97
C LYS A 335 -24.40 -36.41 27.90
N LYS A 336 -23.37 -35.67 27.44
CA LYS A 336 -22.87 -34.47 28.12
C LYS A 336 -23.05 -33.27 27.19
N PRO A 337 -23.57 -32.12 27.67
CA PRO A 337 -23.82 -30.94 26.85
C PRO A 337 -22.49 -30.30 26.40
N ASN A 338 -22.55 -29.53 25.30
CA ASN A 338 -21.46 -28.70 24.79
C ASN A 338 -20.17 -29.46 24.40
N MET A 339 -20.28 -30.73 24.01
CA MET A 339 -19.13 -31.55 23.64
C MET A 339 -18.74 -31.41 22.18
N ILE A 340 -19.72 -31.22 21.30
CA ILE A 340 -19.50 -31.02 19.85
C ILE A 340 -19.87 -29.61 19.49
N ARG A 341 -18.94 -28.87 18.89
CA ARG A 341 -19.18 -27.53 18.35
C ARG A 341 -19.00 -27.59 16.84
N SER A 342 -19.98 -27.05 16.09
CA SER A 342 -19.98 -27.06 14.65
C SER A 342 -20.63 -25.79 14.11
N LEU A 343 -20.29 -25.41 12.88
CA LEU A 343 -20.98 -24.40 12.12
C LEU A 343 -22.08 -25.02 11.24
N ALA A 344 -21.91 -26.28 10.86
CA ALA A 344 -22.85 -27.00 10.00
C ALA A 344 -23.69 -27.97 10.82
N LEU A 345 -25.00 -27.96 10.58
CA LEU A 345 -25.96 -28.92 11.09
C LEU A 345 -26.12 -30.04 10.06
N LEU A 346 -25.80 -31.28 10.44
CA LEU A 346 -26.13 -32.45 9.60
C LEU A 346 -27.65 -32.64 9.55
N LEU A 347 -28.17 -32.96 8.39
CA LEU A 347 -29.62 -33.12 8.17
C LEU A 347 -30.06 -34.57 8.35
N GLY A 348 -29.14 -35.51 8.34
CA GLY A 348 -29.43 -36.91 8.45
C GLY A 348 -29.83 -37.56 7.09
N PRO A 349 -30.19 -38.88 7.03
CA PRO A 349 -30.35 -39.74 8.20
C PRO A 349 -29.06 -40.08 8.92
N ASP A 350 -29.08 -40.04 10.25
CA ASP A 350 -27.97 -40.38 11.13
C ASP A 350 -28.52 -40.98 12.42
N PHE A 351 -27.68 -41.51 13.28
CA PHE A 351 -28.05 -42.08 14.56
C PHE A 351 -27.25 -41.52 15.72
N CYS A 352 -27.85 -41.49 16.87
CA CYS A 352 -27.13 -41.25 18.13
C CYS A 352 -27.47 -42.33 19.12
N SER A 353 -26.57 -42.62 20.05
CA SER A 353 -26.80 -43.59 21.11
C SER A 353 -26.58 -42.94 22.47
N ASP A 354 -27.38 -43.39 23.46
CA ASP A 354 -27.26 -42.95 24.82
C ASP A 354 -27.45 -44.12 25.80
N ILE A 355 -27.06 -43.89 27.05
CA ILE A 355 -27.22 -44.82 28.17
C ILE A 355 -28.17 -44.17 29.17
N ILE A 356 -29.29 -44.84 29.42
CA ILE A 356 -30.25 -44.44 30.42
C ILE A 356 -30.34 -45.48 31.55
N ASN A 357 -30.53 -45.01 32.74
CA ASN A 357 -30.79 -45.86 33.92
C ASN A 357 -32.28 -45.82 34.20
N VAL A 358 -32.89 -46.98 34.18
CA VAL A 358 -34.33 -47.16 34.42
C VAL A 358 -34.55 -48.02 35.65
N GLU A 359 -35.49 -47.65 36.45
CA GLU A 359 -35.98 -48.46 37.56
C GLU A 359 -37.30 -49.11 37.20
N THR A 360 -37.34 -50.40 37.22
CA THR A 360 -38.53 -51.19 36.87
C THR A 360 -39.55 -51.18 38.03
N ALA A 361 -40.82 -51.57 37.78
CA ALA A 361 -41.86 -51.61 38.76
C ALA A 361 -41.57 -52.54 39.97
N ASP A 362 -40.67 -53.46 39.81
CA ASP A 362 -40.17 -54.40 40.84
C ASP A 362 -38.88 -53.88 41.51
N HIS A 363 -38.56 -52.58 41.33
CA HIS A 363 -37.38 -51.91 41.92
C HIS A 363 -36.02 -52.41 41.39
N ALA A 364 -35.98 -53.16 40.28
CA ALA A 364 -34.72 -53.49 39.64
C ALA A 364 -34.17 -52.32 38.85
N ARG A 365 -32.89 -52.01 39.04
CA ARG A 365 -32.21 -50.97 38.32
C ARG A 365 -31.53 -51.52 37.09
N LEU A 366 -31.94 -51.06 35.91
CA LEU A 366 -31.43 -51.50 34.62
C LEU A 366 -30.70 -50.34 33.94
N GLN A 367 -29.59 -50.65 33.30
CA GLN A 367 -28.90 -49.71 32.44
C GLN A 367 -29.14 -50.12 30.99
N LEU A 368 -29.84 -49.28 30.26
CA LEU A 368 -30.23 -49.52 28.88
C LEU A 368 -29.37 -48.65 27.96
N GLN A 369 -28.77 -49.28 26.95
CA GLN A 369 -28.15 -48.58 25.83
C GLN A 369 -29.15 -48.51 24.68
N LEU A 370 -29.56 -47.29 24.33
CA LEU A 370 -30.52 -47.02 23.26
C LEU A 370 -29.81 -46.37 22.08
N SER A 371 -30.30 -46.65 20.88
CA SER A 371 -29.87 -45.99 19.65
C SER A 371 -31.12 -45.37 18.95
N TYR A 372 -30.97 -44.09 18.60
CA TYR A 372 -32.06 -43.33 17.99
C TYR A 372 -31.66 -42.92 16.56
N ASN A 373 -32.44 -43.27 15.56
CA ASN A 373 -32.25 -42.78 14.21
C ASN A 373 -33.05 -41.48 14.07
N TRP A 374 -32.45 -40.51 13.42
CA TRP A 374 -33.07 -39.21 13.22
C TRP A 374 -32.77 -38.69 11.82
N HIS A 375 -33.65 -37.87 11.30
CA HIS A 375 -33.46 -37.07 10.09
C HIS A 375 -34.32 -35.81 10.16
N PHE A 376 -33.89 -34.77 9.47
CA PHE A 376 -34.72 -33.56 9.27
C PHE A 376 -35.40 -33.64 7.89
N ASP A 377 -36.72 -33.48 7.87
CA ASP A 377 -37.45 -33.39 6.62
C ASP A 377 -37.33 -31.99 6.02
N THR A 378 -36.52 -31.84 4.98
CA THR A 378 -36.24 -30.58 4.32
C THR A 378 -36.97 -30.44 2.98
N ASN A 379 -37.68 -31.48 2.50
CA ASN A 379 -38.25 -31.53 1.16
C ASN A 379 -39.35 -30.49 0.89
N ASN A 380 -40.02 -29.97 1.93
CA ASN A 380 -41.09 -28.98 1.83
C ASN A 380 -40.78 -27.71 2.62
N THR A 381 -39.56 -27.50 3.07
CA THR A 381 -39.22 -26.39 3.94
C THR A 381 -39.08 -25.09 3.15
N LYS A 382 -40.00 -24.16 3.37
CA LYS A 382 -39.90 -22.79 2.84
C LYS A 382 -38.72 -22.11 3.52
N ALA A 383 -38.07 -21.15 2.84
CA ALA A 383 -36.91 -20.40 3.37
C ALA A 383 -37.14 -19.79 4.78
N GLU A 384 -38.37 -19.35 5.05
CA GLU A 384 -38.78 -18.83 6.35
C GLU A 384 -38.83 -19.89 7.46
N GLU A 385 -39.14 -21.13 7.09
CA GLU A 385 -39.21 -22.26 8.01
C GLU A 385 -37.85 -22.91 8.27
N ALA A 386 -36.89 -22.75 7.35
CA ALA A 386 -35.55 -23.29 7.48
C ALA A 386 -34.84 -22.78 8.75
N GLY A 387 -35.11 -21.55 9.19
CA GLY A 387 -34.59 -21.00 10.45
C GLY A 387 -35.03 -21.81 11.68
N LYS A 388 -36.11 -22.53 11.63
CA LYS A 388 -36.62 -23.39 12.74
C LYS A 388 -35.66 -24.55 13.05
N LEU A 389 -34.84 -24.99 12.08
CA LEU A 389 -33.84 -26.05 12.25
C LEU A 389 -32.79 -25.68 13.29
N PHE A 390 -32.52 -24.38 13.47
CA PHE A 390 -31.53 -23.84 14.39
C PHE A 390 -32.12 -23.26 15.67
N CYS A 391 -33.45 -23.35 15.86
CA CYS A 391 -34.10 -22.84 17.07
C CYS A 391 -33.76 -23.64 18.33
N VAL A 392 -33.41 -24.92 18.17
CA VAL A 392 -33.01 -25.79 19.27
C VAL A 392 -31.49 -25.88 19.32
N PRO A 393 -30.82 -25.31 20.31
CA PRO A 393 -29.36 -25.27 20.36
C PRO A 393 -28.70 -26.65 20.47
N ASP A 394 -29.35 -27.57 21.17
CA ASP A 394 -28.86 -28.94 21.42
C ASP A 394 -29.96 -29.97 21.20
N PHE A 395 -30.33 -30.18 19.93
CA PHE A 395 -31.38 -31.12 19.59
C PHE A 395 -31.09 -32.56 20.00
N ILE A 396 -29.79 -32.97 20.02
CA ILE A 396 -29.39 -34.33 20.46
C ILE A 396 -29.65 -34.49 21.96
N GLY A 397 -29.24 -33.53 22.78
CA GLY A 397 -29.47 -33.56 24.21
C GLY A 397 -30.95 -33.53 24.56
N ASP A 398 -31.72 -32.68 23.90
CA ASP A 398 -33.15 -32.57 24.13
C ASP A 398 -33.91 -33.79 23.68
N MET A 399 -33.58 -34.40 22.55
CA MET A 399 -34.16 -35.66 22.07
C MET A 399 -33.91 -36.80 23.07
N CYS A 400 -32.63 -36.93 23.52
CA CYS A 400 -32.30 -37.99 24.51
C CYS A 400 -33.01 -37.79 25.83
N LYS A 401 -33.13 -36.53 26.32
CA LYS A 401 -33.92 -36.22 27.53
C LYS A 401 -35.40 -36.49 27.35
N ALA A 402 -36.01 -36.10 26.23
CA ALA A 402 -37.41 -36.36 25.94
C ALA A 402 -37.74 -37.86 25.99
N ILE A 403 -36.89 -38.69 25.36
CA ILE A 403 -37.07 -40.14 25.36
C ILE A 403 -36.77 -40.76 26.74
N GLY A 404 -35.80 -40.25 27.47
CA GLY A 404 -35.50 -40.72 28.81
C GLY A 404 -36.54 -40.39 29.88
N ASN A 405 -37.45 -39.43 29.59
CA ASN A 405 -38.54 -39.03 30.47
C ASN A 405 -39.86 -39.75 30.17
N VAL A 406 -39.93 -40.60 29.16
CA VAL A 406 -41.05 -41.45 28.84
C VAL A 406 -40.89 -42.82 29.50
#